data_3bd14d6d722aaf50bce83a3af2f25a51
#
_entry.id   3bd14d6d722aaf50bce83a3af2f25a51
#
_cell.length_a   1.000
_cell.length_b   1.000
_cell.length_c   1.000
_cell.angle_alpha   90.00
_cell.angle_beta   90.00
_cell.angle_gamma   90.00
#
_symmetry.space_group_name_H-M   'P 1'
#
loop_
_entity.id
_entity.type
_entity.pdbx_description
1 polymer ?
#
loop_
_entity_poly.entity_id
_entity_poly.type
_entity_poly.pdbx_seq_one_letter_code
_entity_poly.pdbx_strand_id
1 'polypeptide(L)'
;MLLTPGPTPVPEFVRKAMADVTIHHRTPEFEAIFERTRNLLLEIFDMPEAVMLASSGTGAMEACVTNLTHKKALTVNSGKFGERFGKICEAFNIPFSEIKNEWNTPVDVNAIVETIKNDSDIDAIFIQLCESAGGLRHPVEQIAAEVKKLNKDIMIVADGITAIGVEKVDTTNLDAVITGSQKALMLPPGLSMIGLSNAAVEKINSRPTGYYLNLASEIKKQKTNTTAYTAATTLIIGLGEILSHIKNNGGFDALYAKTALRARATRDAMQAIGCEIYPANPANAMTTVYTEHAPEIRKILKTKYNVNIAGGQDHIKKLIFRINHMGLVEDYEASWVVNAIELAMDELGLRPFDGAANKAFAQTMFKGNE
;
A
#
# COMPACT_ATOMS: atom_id res chain seq x y z
N MET A 1 4.00 -1.85 -21.47
CA MET A 1 4.04 -0.96 -20.30
C MET A 1 3.11 -1.50 -19.23
N LEU A 2 3.53 -1.61 -17.96
CA LEU A 2 2.75 -2.14 -16.84
C LEU A 2 2.48 -1.03 -15.82
N LEU A 3 1.26 -0.51 -15.82
CA LEU A 3 0.79 0.57 -14.93
C LEU A 3 -0.42 0.10 -14.07
N THR A 4 -0.39 -1.17 -13.64
CA THR A 4 -1.36 -1.73 -12.68
C THR A 4 -0.93 -1.40 -11.25
N PRO A 5 -1.86 -1.18 -10.29
CA PRO A 5 -1.54 -0.95 -8.86
C PRO A 5 -1.04 -2.20 -8.14
N GLY A 6 -0.01 -2.82 -8.68
CA GLY A 6 0.64 -4.03 -8.20
C GLY A 6 0.13 -5.32 -8.87
N PRO A 7 1.07 -6.25 -9.15
CA PRO A 7 2.50 -6.06 -8.97
C PRO A 7 3.07 -4.95 -9.88
N THR A 8 4.03 -4.21 -9.35
CA THR A 8 4.78 -3.19 -10.09
C THR A 8 5.98 -3.81 -10.81
N PRO A 9 6.52 -3.19 -11.87
CA PRO A 9 7.75 -3.67 -12.51
C PRO A 9 8.92 -3.74 -11.52
N VAL A 10 9.70 -4.82 -11.60
CA VAL A 10 10.93 -4.98 -10.82
C VAL A 10 12.09 -4.36 -11.61
N PRO A 11 12.82 -3.38 -11.06
CA PRO A 11 13.95 -2.75 -11.74
C PRO A 11 15.05 -3.73 -12.12
N GLU A 12 15.79 -3.46 -13.19
CA GLU A 12 16.83 -4.36 -13.69
C GLU A 12 17.93 -4.63 -12.66
N PHE A 13 18.38 -3.60 -11.95
CA PHE A 13 19.44 -3.75 -10.93
C PHE A 13 18.98 -4.65 -9.78
N VAL A 14 17.70 -4.59 -9.38
CA VAL A 14 17.11 -5.48 -8.36
C VAL A 14 17.05 -6.92 -8.88
N ARG A 15 16.61 -7.12 -10.13
CA ARG A 15 16.58 -8.47 -10.75
C ARG A 15 17.98 -9.08 -10.83
N LYS A 16 19.00 -8.28 -11.14
CA LYS A 16 20.40 -8.73 -11.15
C LYS A 16 20.86 -9.17 -9.77
N ALA A 17 20.63 -8.37 -8.74
CA ALA A 17 20.98 -8.73 -7.35
C ALA A 17 20.25 -10.00 -6.88
N MET A 18 18.98 -10.17 -7.26
CA MET A 18 18.21 -11.37 -6.94
C MET A 18 18.64 -12.63 -7.69
N ALA A 19 19.34 -12.49 -8.82
CA ALA A 19 19.83 -13.60 -9.64
C ALA A 19 21.26 -14.04 -9.27
N ASP A 20 21.88 -13.40 -8.29
CA ASP A 20 23.22 -13.73 -7.84
C ASP A 20 23.24 -15.05 -7.05
N VAL A 21 24.43 -15.55 -6.73
CA VAL A 21 24.64 -16.82 -6.03
C VAL A 21 23.85 -16.87 -4.72
N THR A 22 23.16 -17.99 -4.50
CA THR A 22 22.35 -18.19 -3.28
C THR A 22 23.23 -18.19 -2.04
N ILE A 23 22.91 -17.32 -1.08
CA ILE A 23 23.56 -17.23 0.22
C ILE A 23 22.69 -17.96 1.25
N HIS A 24 23.32 -18.76 2.13
CA HIS A 24 22.60 -19.43 3.20
C HIS A 24 22.20 -18.42 4.29
N HIS A 25 20.94 -18.46 4.71
CA HIS A 25 20.32 -17.48 5.63
C HIS A 25 20.85 -17.46 7.08
N ARG A 26 21.81 -18.31 7.42
CA ARG A 26 22.46 -18.37 8.75
C ARG A 26 23.99 -18.18 8.63
N THR A 27 24.44 -17.34 7.73
CA THR A 27 25.85 -16.96 7.57
C THR A 27 26.03 -15.50 7.97
N PRO A 28 27.23 -15.12 8.47
CA PRO A 28 27.52 -13.73 8.80
C PRO A 28 27.30 -12.75 7.64
N GLU A 29 27.52 -13.23 6.41
CA GLU A 29 27.29 -12.44 5.20
C GLU A 29 25.82 -12.09 5.04
N PHE A 30 24.91 -13.06 5.20
CA PHE A 30 23.47 -12.80 5.13
C PHE A 30 22.98 -11.98 6.32
N GLU A 31 23.51 -12.21 7.53
CA GLU A 31 23.19 -11.40 8.71
C GLU A 31 23.49 -9.92 8.51
N ALA A 32 24.62 -9.59 7.85
CA ALA A 32 24.96 -8.19 7.51
C ALA A 32 23.98 -7.59 6.49
N ILE A 33 23.56 -8.35 5.47
CA ILE A 33 22.55 -7.92 4.50
C ILE A 33 21.21 -7.70 5.21
N PHE A 34 20.82 -8.61 6.08
CA PHE A 34 19.58 -8.55 6.85
C PHE A 34 19.54 -7.29 7.74
N GLU A 35 20.61 -7.04 8.50
CA GLU A 35 20.75 -5.87 9.37
C GLU A 35 20.60 -4.56 8.58
N ARG A 36 21.36 -4.42 7.48
CA ARG A 36 21.27 -3.25 6.60
C ARG A 36 19.85 -3.05 6.10
N THR A 37 19.21 -4.12 5.61
CA THR A 37 17.85 -4.07 5.07
C THR A 37 16.83 -3.69 6.14
N ARG A 38 16.94 -4.28 7.34
CA ARG A 38 16.07 -3.97 8.47
C ARG A 38 16.21 -2.53 8.93
N ASN A 39 17.42 -1.99 9.00
CA ASN A 39 17.66 -0.60 9.36
C ASN A 39 17.02 0.38 8.37
N LEU A 40 17.06 0.08 7.06
CA LEU A 40 16.36 0.87 6.04
C LEU A 40 14.83 0.74 6.14
N LEU A 41 14.30 -0.40 6.59
CA LEU A 41 12.88 -0.56 6.89
C LEU A 41 12.44 0.27 8.09
N LEU A 42 13.25 0.38 9.13
CA LEU A 42 12.96 1.26 10.27
C LEU A 42 12.84 2.72 9.83
N GLU A 43 13.68 3.16 8.88
CA GLU A 43 13.62 4.50 8.32
C GLU A 43 12.33 4.76 7.53
N ILE A 44 11.89 3.82 6.66
CA ILE A 44 10.67 4.02 5.86
C ILE A 44 9.39 3.93 6.67
N PHE A 45 9.39 3.12 7.74
CA PHE A 45 8.25 3.03 8.64
C PHE A 45 8.21 4.18 9.66
N ASP A 46 9.36 4.79 9.96
CA ASP A 46 9.51 5.73 11.07
C ASP A 46 8.95 5.14 12.38
N MET A 47 9.31 3.87 12.66
CA MET A 47 8.84 3.09 13.82
C MET A 47 10.02 2.37 14.49
N PRO A 48 9.92 2.08 15.82
CA PRO A 48 11.05 1.54 16.59
C PRO A 48 11.37 0.07 16.28
N GLU A 49 10.44 -0.67 15.67
CA GLU A 49 10.63 -2.08 15.33
C GLU A 49 10.08 -2.36 13.93
N ALA A 50 10.71 -3.29 13.22
CA ALA A 50 10.21 -3.78 11.93
C ALA A 50 10.51 -5.27 11.77
N VAL A 51 9.55 -6.02 11.20
CA VAL A 51 9.71 -7.44 10.88
C VAL A 51 9.42 -7.71 9.41
N MET A 52 10.16 -8.65 8.84
CA MET A 52 9.99 -9.18 7.49
C MET A 52 9.43 -10.60 7.56
N LEU A 53 8.36 -10.87 6.83
CA LEU A 53 7.70 -12.18 6.79
C LEU A 53 7.74 -12.75 5.38
N ALA A 54 8.13 -14.00 5.22
CA ALA A 54 8.03 -14.73 3.96
C ALA A 54 6.55 -15.03 3.64
N SER A 55 5.81 -14.01 3.26
CA SER A 55 4.38 -14.08 2.96
C SER A 55 3.94 -12.94 2.03
N SER A 56 2.71 -12.97 1.57
CA SER A 56 2.07 -11.80 0.96
C SER A 56 1.62 -10.79 2.02
N GLY A 57 1.23 -9.57 1.61
CA GLY A 57 0.62 -8.61 2.52
C GLY A 57 -0.58 -9.16 3.31
N THR A 58 -1.33 -10.12 2.73
CA THR A 58 -2.42 -10.82 3.45
C THR A 58 -1.89 -11.59 4.67
N GLY A 59 -0.71 -12.22 4.57
CA GLY A 59 -0.11 -12.87 5.74
C GLY A 59 0.29 -11.89 6.85
N ALA A 60 0.74 -10.68 6.49
CA ALA A 60 0.98 -9.63 7.48
C ALA A 60 -0.32 -9.10 8.12
N MET A 61 -1.42 -8.98 7.33
CA MET A 61 -2.74 -8.68 7.88
C MET A 61 -3.19 -9.74 8.89
N GLU A 62 -3.06 -11.02 8.53
CA GLU A 62 -3.36 -12.15 9.40
C GLU A 62 -2.50 -12.15 10.67
N ALA A 63 -1.20 -11.94 10.51
CA ALA A 63 -0.27 -11.82 11.64
C ALA A 63 -0.69 -10.69 12.61
N CYS A 64 -1.04 -9.51 12.10
CA CYS A 64 -1.48 -8.40 12.94
C CYS A 64 -2.81 -8.71 13.64
N VAL A 65 -3.81 -9.24 12.93
CA VAL A 65 -5.12 -9.57 13.52
C VAL A 65 -4.95 -10.58 14.66
N THR A 66 -4.20 -11.66 14.44
CA THR A 66 -4.06 -12.74 15.41
C THR A 66 -3.17 -12.39 16.61
N ASN A 67 -2.15 -11.53 16.42
CA ASN A 67 -1.19 -11.20 17.48
C ASN A 67 -1.55 -9.91 18.24
N LEU A 68 -2.37 -9.01 17.67
CA LEU A 68 -2.71 -7.71 18.27
C LEU A 68 -4.14 -7.62 18.79
N THR A 69 -5.05 -8.54 18.42
CA THR A 69 -6.40 -8.59 18.96
C THR A 69 -6.45 -9.58 20.13
N HIS A 70 -6.68 -9.10 21.33
CA HIS A 70 -6.81 -9.95 22.51
C HIS A 70 -8.25 -10.17 22.97
N LYS A 71 -9.17 -9.24 22.61
CA LYS A 71 -10.59 -9.30 22.95
C LYS A 71 -11.47 -9.18 21.71
N LYS A 72 -11.52 -8.01 21.09
CA LYS A 72 -12.40 -7.71 19.97
C LYS A 72 -11.76 -6.73 19.00
N ALA A 73 -11.86 -7.00 17.71
CA ALA A 73 -11.42 -6.11 16.65
C ALA A 73 -12.52 -5.15 16.21
N LEU A 74 -12.13 -3.96 15.74
CA LEU A 74 -12.94 -3.10 14.89
C LEU A 74 -12.31 -3.06 13.50
N THR A 75 -13.07 -3.38 12.46
CA THR A 75 -12.61 -3.36 11.07
C THR A 75 -13.36 -2.31 10.26
N VAL A 76 -12.66 -1.64 9.33
CA VAL A 76 -13.26 -0.70 8.38
C VAL A 76 -13.29 -1.37 7.01
N ASN A 77 -14.50 -1.52 6.47
CA ASN A 77 -14.76 -2.14 5.17
C ASN A 77 -15.22 -1.06 4.17
N SER A 78 -14.26 -0.52 3.42
CA SER A 78 -14.49 0.45 2.33
C SER A 78 -14.08 -0.12 0.97
N GLY A 79 -13.94 -1.44 0.90
CA GLY A 79 -13.49 -2.11 -0.31
C GLY A 79 -12.96 -3.51 -0.05
N LYS A 80 -12.35 -4.08 -1.10
CA LYS A 80 -11.91 -5.49 -1.10
C LYS A 80 -10.84 -5.80 -0.05
N PHE A 81 -10.01 -4.82 0.30
CA PHE A 81 -8.94 -5.02 1.26
C PHE A 81 -9.42 -4.73 2.69
N GLY A 82 -10.37 -3.80 2.87
CA GLY A 82 -11.08 -3.62 4.14
C GLY A 82 -11.90 -4.83 4.55
N GLU A 83 -12.68 -5.39 3.63
CA GLU A 83 -13.43 -6.63 3.83
C GLU A 83 -12.54 -7.79 4.31
N ARG A 84 -11.27 -7.81 3.89
CA ARG A 84 -10.34 -8.90 4.24
C ARG A 84 -10.03 -8.99 5.71
N PHE A 85 -9.93 -7.87 6.43
CA PHE A 85 -9.72 -7.90 7.89
C PHE A 85 -10.87 -8.59 8.62
N GLY A 86 -12.12 -8.29 8.25
CA GLY A 86 -13.29 -9.00 8.80
C GLY A 86 -13.25 -10.51 8.52
N LYS A 87 -12.93 -10.89 7.27
CA LYS A 87 -12.79 -12.31 6.90
C LYS A 87 -11.66 -13.04 7.64
N ILE A 88 -10.58 -12.36 7.96
CA ILE A 88 -9.51 -12.93 8.79
C ILE A 88 -10.03 -13.12 10.22
N CYS A 89 -10.74 -12.15 10.79
CA CYS A 89 -11.35 -12.30 12.11
C CYS A 89 -12.32 -13.51 12.15
N GLU A 90 -13.17 -13.66 11.14
CA GLU A 90 -14.05 -14.84 11.00
C GLU A 90 -13.27 -16.15 10.94
N ALA A 91 -12.22 -16.23 10.11
CA ALA A 91 -11.43 -17.44 9.93
C ALA A 91 -10.73 -17.90 11.21
N PHE A 92 -10.36 -16.97 12.09
CA PHE A 92 -9.70 -17.25 13.37
C PHE A 92 -10.63 -17.19 14.58
N ASN A 93 -11.96 -17.06 14.37
CA ASN A 93 -12.96 -16.94 15.43
C ASN A 93 -12.65 -15.78 16.41
N ILE A 94 -12.12 -14.68 15.91
CA ILE A 94 -11.85 -13.46 16.67
C ILE A 94 -13.12 -12.60 16.62
N PRO A 95 -13.71 -12.22 17.78
CA PRO A 95 -14.83 -11.31 17.81
C PRO A 95 -14.49 -9.98 17.13
N PHE A 96 -15.40 -9.45 16.30
CA PHE A 96 -15.19 -8.16 15.68
C PHE A 96 -16.51 -7.40 15.44
N SER A 97 -16.37 -6.08 15.35
CA SER A 97 -17.38 -5.17 14.80
C SER A 97 -16.87 -4.64 13.47
N GLU A 98 -17.76 -4.40 12.51
CA GLU A 98 -17.37 -3.87 11.19
C GLU A 98 -18.12 -2.57 10.90
N ILE A 99 -17.38 -1.52 10.50
CA ILE A 99 -17.95 -0.31 9.89
C ILE A 99 -17.89 -0.48 8.39
N LYS A 100 -19.06 -0.62 7.75
CA LYS A 100 -19.18 -0.63 6.29
C LYS A 100 -19.30 0.79 5.76
N ASN A 101 -18.55 1.09 4.75
CA ASN A 101 -18.46 2.41 4.14
C ASN A 101 -18.50 2.30 2.62
N GLU A 102 -18.99 3.34 1.94
CA GLU A 102 -18.94 3.39 0.48
C GLU A 102 -17.49 3.37 -0.02
N TRP A 103 -17.25 2.68 -1.15
CA TRP A 103 -15.90 2.44 -1.66
C TRP A 103 -15.19 3.68 -2.21
N ASN A 104 -15.89 4.78 -2.36
CA ASN A 104 -15.38 6.06 -2.83
C ASN A 104 -15.36 7.16 -1.77
N THR A 105 -15.82 6.88 -0.54
CA THR A 105 -15.96 7.88 0.53
C THR A 105 -15.08 7.52 1.72
N PRO A 106 -14.27 8.45 2.28
CA PRO A 106 -13.50 8.19 3.49
C PRO A 106 -14.42 7.84 4.66
N VAL A 107 -13.95 6.95 5.54
CA VAL A 107 -14.68 6.65 6.78
C VAL A 107 -14.76 7.89 7.66
N ASP A 108 -15.91 8.09 8.29
CA ASP A 108 -16.09 9.18 9.26
C ASP A 108 -15.34 8.85 10.57
N VAL A 109 -14.47 9.77 10.98
CA VAL A 109 -13.72 9.68 12.23
C VAL A 109 -14.65 9.55 13.44
N ASN A 110 -15.77 10.28 13.44
CA ASN A 110 -16.75 10.22 14.54
C ASN A 110 -17.42 8.85 14.64
N ALA A 111 -17.68 8.17 13.51
CA ALA A 111 -18.26 6.82 13.53
C ALA A 111 -17.32 5.82 14.24
N ILE A 112 -16.01 5.92 14.03
CA ILE A 112 -15.01 5.13 14.77
C ILE A 112 -15.05 5.44 16.27
N VAL A 113 -15.00 6.73 16.61
CA VAL A 113 -14.99 7.22 18.00
C VAL A 113 -16.25 6.75 18.76
N GLU A 114 -17.41 6.90 18.18
CA GLU A 114 -18.67 6.49 18.81
C GLU A 114 -18.78 4.96 18.95
N THR A 115 -18.29 4.21 17.96
CA THR A 115 -18.23 2.75 18.05
C THR A 115 -17.39 2.29 19.25
N ILE A 116 -16.21 2.91 19.46
CA ILE A 116 -15.32 2.59 20.57
C ILE A 116 -15.94 2.99 21.92
N LYS A 117 -16.59 4.14 22.01
CA LYS A 117 -17.27 4.56 23.26
C LYS A 117 -18.40 3.60 23.67
N ASN A 118 -19.08 3.01 22.70
CA ASN A 118 -20.21 2.11 22.92
C ASN A 118 -19.78 0.63 23.09
N ASP A 119 -18.53 0.28 22.84
CA ASP A 119 -18.02 -1.08 22.92
C ASP A 119 -16.60 -1.13 23.52
N SER A 120 -16.54 -1.28 24.85
CA SER A 120 -15.29 -1.28 25.61
C SER A 120 -14.44 -2.53 25.41
N ASP A 121 -14.93 -3.56 24.73
CA ASP A 121 -14.17 -4.78 24.44
C ASP A 121 -13.26 -4.60 23.21
N ILE A 122 -13.50 -3.57 22.38
CA ILE A 122 -12.62 -3.26 21.25
C ILE A 122 -11.22 -2.91 21.77
N ASP A 123 -10.23 -3.73 21.39
CA ASP A 123 -8.83 -3.55 21.78
C ASP A 123 -7.86 -3.48 20.59
N ALA A 124 -8.39 -3.57 19.35
CA ALA A 124 -7.63 -3.37 18.12
C ALA A 124 -8.51 -2.82 17.00
N ILE A 125 -7.98 -1.91 16.17
CA ILE A 125 -8.62 -1.34 14.98
C ILE A 125 -7.79 -1.68 13.76
N PHE A 126 -8.45 -2.11 12.68
CA PHE A 126 -7.83 -2.46 11.41
C PHE A 126 -8.43 -1.63 10.27
N ILE A 127 -7.59 -0.84 9.62
CA ILE A 127 -8.02 0.11 8.58
C ILE A 127 -6.96 0.25 7.48
N GLN A 128 -7.36 0.49 6.24
CA GLN A 128 -6.46 0.80 5.14
C GLN A 128 -6.05 2.28 5.17
N LEU A 129 -4.77 2.58 4.97
CA LEU A 129 -4.32 3.92 4.58
C LEU A 129 -4.86 4.25 3.19
N CYS A 130 -4.68 3.32 2.26
CA CYS A 130 -5.23 3.41 0.91
C CYS A 130 -6.01 2.13 0.58
N GLU A 131 -7.34 2.24 0.44
CA GLU A 131 -8.16 1.16 -0.12
C GLU A 131 -7.99 1.13 -1.64
N SER A 132 -7.13 0.25 -2.09
CA SER A 132 -6.70 0.21 -3.49
C SER A 132 -7.75 -0.32 -4.47
N ALA A 133 -8.85 -0.90 -4.00
CA ALA A 133 -9.97 -1.29 -4.85
C ALA A 133 -10.58 -0.07 -5.56
N GLY A 134 -10.71 1.06 -4.85
CA GLY A 134 -11.22 2.33 -5.33
C GLY A 134 -10.19 3.45 -5.45
N GLY A 135 -8.97 3.26 -4.92
CA GLY A 135 -7.95 4.31 -4.84
C GLY A 135 -8.22 5.36 -3.75
N LEU A 136 -8.96 4.97 -2.70
CA LEU A 136 -9.42 5.85 -1.64
C LEU A 136 -8.41 5.97 -0.49
N ARG A 137 -8.08 7.20 -0.06
CA ARG A 137 -7.25 7.49 1.12
C ARG A 137 -8.14 7.76 2.34
N HIS A 138 -7.96 6.98 3.41
CA HIS A 138 -8.65 7.19 4.68
C HIS A 138 -7.87 8.15 5.59
N PRO A 139 -8.54 8.90 6.51
CA PRO A 139 -7.91 9.82 7.46
C PRO A 139 -7.36 9.07 8.69
N VAL A 140 -6.50 8.07 8.47
CA VAL A 140 -6.06 7.12 9.50
C VAL A 140 -5.30 7.80 10.62
N GLU A 141 -4.46 8.79 10.30
CA GLU A 141 -3.69 9.54 11.28
C GLU A 141 -4.60 10.35 12.24
N GLN A 142 -5.67 10.94 11.69
CA GLN A 142 -6.68 11.64 12.49
C GLN A 142 -7.46 10.65 13.36
N ILE A 143 -7.88 9.52 12.81
CA ILE A 143 -8.55 8.44 13.57
C ILE A 143 -7.66 7.99 14.72
N ALA A 144 -6.38 7.73 14.43
CA ALA A 144 -5.41 7.28 15.42
C ALA A 144 -5.26 8.30 16.56
N ALA A 145 -5.12 9.59 16.23
CA ALA A 145 -5.02 10.64 17.24
C ALA A 145 -6.27 10.72 18.14
N GLU A 146 -7.48 10.65 17.56
CA GLU A 146 -8.72 10.71 18.35
C GLU A 146 -8.92 9.45 19.21
N VAL A 147 -8.63 8.26 18.68
CA VAL A 147 -8.72 7.01 19.43
C VAL A 147 -7.73 6.97 20.60
N LYS A 148 -6.49 7.38 20.39
CA LYS A 148 -5.47 7.41 21.45
C LYS A 148 -5.77 8.41 22.57
N LYS A 149 -6.57 9.44 22.31
CA LYS A 149 -7.10 10.34 23.36
C LYS A 149 -8.14 9.64 24.24
N LEU A 150 -8.95 8.73 23.67
CA LEU A 150 -9.95 7.97 24.40
C LEU A 150 -9.34 6.82 25.18
N ASN A 151 -8.51 6.03 24.52
CA ASN A 151 -7.87 4.86 25.13
C ASN A 151 -6.54 4.56 24.41
N LYS A 152 -5.44 4.71 25.13
CA LYS A 152 -4.08 4.48 24.62
C LYS A 152 -3.78 2.99 24.36
N ASP A 153 -4.53 2.08 24.98
CA ASP A 153 -4.28 0.64 24.91
C ASP A 153 -4.92 -0.02 23.68
N ILE A 154 -5.80 0.69 22.96
CA ILE A 154 -6.35 0.21 21.69
C ILE A 154 -5.26 0.24 20.63
N MET A 155 -4.95 -0.92 20.04
CA MET A 155 -3.98 -1.04 18.96
C MET A 155 -4.58 -0.51 17.65
N ILE A 156 -3.81 0.30 16.93
CA ILE A 156 -4.22 0.83 15.63
C ILE A 156 -3.30 0.27 14.56
N VAL A 157 -3.86 -0.59 13.73
CA VAL A 157 -3.17 -1.30 12.65
C VAL A 157 -3.58 -0.72 11.32
N ALA A 158 -2.63 -0.11 10.63
CA ALA A 158 -2.83 0.49 9.33
C ALA A 158 -2.31 -0.42 8.20
N ASP A 159 -3.18 -0.82 7.29
CA ASP A 159 -2.76 -1.42 6.02
C ASP A 159 -2.18 -0.33 5.11
N GLY A 160 -0.86 -0.25 5.08
CA GLY A 160 -0.08 0.66 4.25
C GLY A 160 0.47 0.00 2.99
N ILE A 161 -0.05 -1.16 2.56
CA ILE A 161 0.47 -1.91 1.39
C ILE A 161 0.55 -1.03 0.14
N THR A 162 -0.38 -0.11 -0.05
CA THR A 162 -0.38 0.84 -1.16
C THR A 162 -0.14 2.30 -0.71
N ALA A 163 0.46 2.52 0.47
CA ALA A 163 0.81 3.84 0.99
C ALA A 163 2.31 3.95 1.33
N ILE A 164 2.91 2.91 1.93
CA ILE A 164 4.34 2.89 2.23
C ILE A 164 5.16 2.87 0.93
N GLY A 165 6.10 3.81 0.83
CA GLY A 165 6.86 4.08 -0.39
C GLY A 165 6.13 4.96 -1.42
N VAL A 166 4.95 5.49 -1.06
CA VAL A 166 4.11 6.38 -1.90
C VAL A 166 4.01 7.77 -1.31
N GLU A 167 3.76 7.84 -0.02
CA GLU A 167 3.58 9.08 0.74
C GLU A 167 4.14 8.93 2.16
N LYS A 168 4.47 10.04 2.78
CA LYS A 168 4.86 10.04 4.20
C LYS A 168 3.63 9.76 5.05
N VAL A 169 3.75 8.78 5.95
CA VAL A 169 2.71 8.42 6.92
C VAL A 169 3.16 8.90 8.30
N ASP A 170 2.31 9.64 9.01
CA ASP A 170 2.56 9.96 10.42
C ASP A 170 2.21 8.74 11.28
N THR A 171 3.23 8.07 11.77
CA THR A 171 3.10 6.84 12.56
C THR A 171 3.01 7.07 14.08
N THR A 172 3.02 8.33 14.54
CA THR A 172 3.08 8.72 15.97
C THR A 172 2.04 7.99 16.83
N ASN A 173 0.83 7.80 16.32
CA ASN A 173 -0.27 7.14 17.03
C ASN A 173 -0.66 5.78 16.44
N LEU A 174 0.14 5.24 15.51
CA LEU A 174 -0.07 3.92 14.94
C LEU A 174 0.72 2.86 15.71
N ASP A 175 0.15 1.68 15.86
CA ASP A 175 0.80 0.58 16.56
C ASP A 175 1.42 -0.44 15.59
N ALA A 176 0.80 -0.62 14.42
CA ALA A 176 1.39 -1.41 13.35
C ALA A 176 1.07 -0.80 11.98
N VAL A 177 2.05 -0.85 11.07
CA VAL A 177 1.89 -0.46 9.67
C VAL A 177 2.37 -1.59 8.78
N ILE A 178 1.50 -2.07 7.90
CA ILE A 178 1.76 -3.22 7.03
C ILE A 178 2.17 -2.74 5.64
N THR A 179 3.17 -3.39 5.02
CA THR A 179 3.44 -3.23 3.58
C THR A 179 3.79 -4.55 2.90
N GLY A 180 3.88 -4.54 1.58
CA GLY A 180 4.17 -5.72 0.76
C GLY A 180 5.15 -5.43 -0.36
N SER A 181 5.93 -6.44 -0.72
CA SER A 181 7.06 -6.35 -1.67
C SER A 181 6.66 -5.88 -3.08
N GLN A 182 5.49 -6.28 -3.57
CA GLN A 182 5.06 -6.11 -4.98
C GLN A 182 4.37 -4.77 -5.29
N LYS A 183 4.46 -3.80 -4.41
CA LYS A 183 3.87 -2.46 -4.53
C LYS A 183 4.97 -1.41 -4.76
N ALA A 184 4.98 -0.35 -3.99
CA ALA A 184 5.98 0.71 -4.15
C ALA A 184 7.43 0.24 -3.94
N LEU A 185 7.64 -0.90 -3.29
CA LEU A 185 8.96 -1.50 -3.09
C LEU A 185 9.45 -2.35 -4.29
N MET A 186 8.68 -2.46 -5.35
CA MET A 186 9.10 -2.96 -6.68
C MET A 186 9.82 -4.31 -6.69
N LEU A 187 9.37 -5.24 -5.86
CA LEU A 187 9.86 -6.61 -5.80
C LEU A 187 8.81 -7.60 -6.32
N PRO A 188 9.18 -8.83 -6.63
CA PRO A 188 8.19 -9.88 -6.79
C PRO A 188 7.33 -10.05 -5.52
N PRO A 189 6.07 -10.53 -5.63
CA PRO A 189 5.28 -10.88 -4.46
C PRO A 189 5.94 -12.02 -3.68
N GLY A 190 5.81 -12.03 -2.35
CA GLY A 190 6.34 -13.10 -1.48
C GLY A 190 7.04 -12.62 -0.23
N LEU A 191 7.18 -11.29 -0.04
CA LEU A 191 7.67 -10.70 1.20
C LEU A 191 6.67 -9.65 1.67
N SER A 192 6.35 -9.67 2.96
CA SER A 192 5.61 -8.60 3.63
C SER A 192 6.39 -8.06 4.82
N MET A 193 6.16 -6.83 5.17
CA MET A 193 6.86 -6.14 6.25
C MET A 193 5.86 -5.44 7.15
N ILE A 194 6.17 -5.38 8.44
CA ILE A 194 5.34 -4.74 9.46
C ILE A 194 6.24 -3.85 10.29
N GLY A 195 5.97 -2.54 10.31
CA GLY A 195 6.50 -1.61 11.31
C GLY A 195 5.65 -1.71 12.58
N LEU A 196 6.28 -1.65 13.76
CA LEU A 196 5.62 -1.86 15.05
C LEU A 196 6.04 -0.79 16.07
N SER A 197 5.07 -0.29 16.85
CA SER A 197 5.31 0.55 18.02
C SER A 197 5.84 -0.29 19.20
N ASN A 198 6.43 0.37 20.20
CA ASN A 198 6.81 -0.31 21.44
C ASN A 198 5.59 -0.95 22.14
N ALA A 199 4.45 -0.26 22.16
CA ALA A 199 3.21 -0.79 22.73
C ALA A 199 2.72 -2.05 22.01
N ALA A 200 2.82 -2.08 20.67
CA ALA A 200 2.50 -3.28 19.90
C ALA A 200 3.45 -4.45 20.24
N VAL A 201 4.76 -4.18 20.35
CA VAL A 201 5.76 -5.19 20.74
C VAL A 201 5.46 -5.74 22.13
N GLU A 202 5.11 -4.90 23.09
CA GLU A 202 4.71 -5.31 24.45
C GLU A 202 3.46 -6.19 24.43
N LYS A 203 2.42 -5.77 23.69
CA LYS A 203 1.17 -6.52 23.55
C LYS A 203 1.40 -7.89 22.90
N ILE A 204 2.19 -7.98 21.83
CA ILE A 204 2.56 -9.22 21.14
C ILE A 204 3.29 -10.16 22.12
N ASN A 205 4.26 -9.65 22.89
CA ASN A 205 5.04 -10.46 23.82
C ASN A 205 4.23 -10.93 25.05
N SER A 206 3.17 -10.21 25.43
CA SER A 206 2.31 -10.58 26.56
C SER A 206 1.46 -11.83 26.27
N ARG A 207 1.13 -12.09 24.99
CA ARG A 207 0.36 -13.26 24.56
C ARG A 207 0.84 -13.75 23.18
N PRO A 208 2.00 -14.43 23.09
CA PRO A 208 2.48 -14.98 21.83
C PRO A 208 1.44 -15.90 21.19
N THR A 209 1.07 -15.65 19.95
CA THR A 209 -0.04 -16.35 19.27
C THR A 209 0.41 -16.90 17.92
N GLY A 210 -0.12 -18.08 17.58
CA GLY A 210 0.18 -18.76 16.31
C GLY A 210 1.53 -19.49 16.33
N TYR A 211 1.87 -20.10 15.19
CA TYR A 211 3.15 -20.79 15.00
C TYR A 211 3.99 -20.10 13.92
N TYR A 212 3.58 -20.17 12.64
CA TYR A 212 4.36 -19.62 11.54
C TYR A 212 4.33 -18.08 11.49
N LEU A 213 3.18 -17.47 11.72
CA LEU A 213 2.99 -16.02 11.79
C LEU A 213 3.02 -15.50 13.23
N ASN A 214 3.87 -16.08 14.07
CA ASN A 214 4.09 -15.67 15.45
C ASN A 214 5.05 -14.47 15.51
N LEU A 215 4.48 -13.27 15.68
CA LEU A 215 5.27 -12.03 15.67
C LEU A 215 6.27 -11.95 16.85
N ALA A 216 5.97 -12.54 18.02
CA ALA A 216 6.91 -12.55 19.14
C ALA A 216 8.18 -13.34 18.79
N SER A 217 8.03 -14.48 18.11
CA SER A 217 9.16 -15.29 17.65
C SER A 217 9.97 -14.58 16.58
N GLU A 218 9.32 -13.92 15.61
CA GLU A 218 9.98 -13.17 14.55
C GLU A 218 10.72 -11.94 15.11
N ILE A 219 10.09 -11.13 15.95
CA ILE A 219 10.74 -9.97 16.61
C ILE A 219 12.00 -10.42 17.34
N LYS A 220 11.91 -11.50 18.16
CA LYS A 220 13.05 -12.01 18.91
C LYS A 220 14.21 -12.42 18.00
N LYS A 221 13.93 -13.07 16.87
CA LYS A 221 14.95 -13.57 15.94
C LYS A 221 15.50 -12.47 15.05
N GLN A 222 14.65 -11.56 14.58
CA GLN A 222 15.09 -10.50 13.69
C GLN A 222 15.93 -9.42 14.40
N LYS A 223 15.80 -9.27 15.72
CA LYS A 223 16.74 -8.48 16.54
C LYS A 223 18.17 -9.03 16.53
N THR A 224 18.36 -10.29 16.18
CA THR A 224 19.67 -10.93 16.00
C THR A 224 20.00 -11.20 14.53
N ASN A 225 19.42 -10.40 13.62
CA ASN A 225 19.67 -10.41 12.17
C ASN A 225 19.40 -11.76 11.49
N THR A 226 18.42 -12.52 12.00
CA THR A 226 17.99 -13.80 11.43
C THR A 226 16.46 -13.92 11.51
N THR A 227 15.89 -14.98 10.97
CA THR A 227 14.45 -15.26 10.99
C THR A 227 14.13 -16.48 11.85
N ALA A 228 12.89 -16.61 12.31
CA ALA A 228 12.44 -17.78 13.08
C ALA A 228 12.50 -19.07 12.24
N TYR A 229 12.26 -18.95 10.94
CA TYR A 229 12.27 -20.04 9.96
C TYR A 229 13.24 -19.75 8.82
N THR A 230 13.18 -20.52 7.72
CA THR A 230 14.00 -20.26 6.53
C THR A 230 13.59 -18.91 5.91
N ALA A 231 14.56 -18.02 5.78
CA ALA A 231 14.35 -16.69 5.24
C ALA A 231 14.08 -16.71 3.72
N ALA A 232 13.29 -15.77 3.24
CA ALA A 232 13.14 -15.46 1.82
C ALA A 232 14.38 -14.67 1.33
N THR A 233 15.56 -15.31 1.33
CA THR A 233 16.87 -14.65 1.15
C THR A 233 16.92 -13.75 -0.07
N THR A 234 16.52 -14.25 -1.23
CA THR A 234 16.51 -13.53 -2.49
C THR A 234 15.66 -12.26 -2.45
N LEU A 235 14.47 -12.33 -1.83
CA LEU A 235 13.58 -11.16 -1.69
C LEU A 235 14.14 -10.14 -0.70
N ILE A 236 14.79 -10.59 0.37
CA ILE A 236 15.43 -9.71 1.37
C ILE A 236 16.65 -8.99 0.75
N ILE A 237 17.44 -9.68 -0.06
CA ILE A 237 18.53 -9.07 -0.85
C ILE A 237 17.97 -7.99 -1.77
N GLY A 238 16.95 -8.33 -2.57
CA GLY A 238 16.30 -7.39 -3.47
C GLY A 238 15.70 -6.18 -2.73
N LEU A 239 15.12 -6.39 -1.52
CA LEU A 239 14.60 -5.32 -0.68
C LEU A 239 15.71 -4.36 -0.23
N GLY A 240 16.84 -4.90 0.22
CA GLY A 240 18.01 -4.11 0.60
C GLY A 240 18.52 -3.25 -0.55
N GLU A 241 18.54 -3.79 -1.76
CA GLU A 241 18.99 -3.05 -2.97
C GLU A 241 18.01 -1.92 -3.33
N ILE A 242 16.68 -2.16 -3.32
CA ILE A 242 15.73 -1.09 -3.68
C ILE A 242 15.70 0.02 -2.62
N LEU A 243 15.72 -0.32 -1.33
CA LEU A 243 15.75 0.67 -0.26
C LEU A 243 17.05 1.49 -0.29
N SER A 244 18.20 0.85 -0.53
CA SER A 244 19.47 1.54 -0.71
C SER A 244 19.45 2.46 -1.94
N HIS A 245 18.87 2.01 -3.06
CA HIS A 245 18.73 2.83 -4.25
C HIS A 245 17.88 4.08 -3.97
N ILE A 246 16.73 3.94 -3.32
CA ILE A 246 15.87 5.08 -2.95
C ILE A 246 16.65 6.06 -2.07
N LYS A 247 17.32 5.56 -1.02
CA LYS A 247 18.11 6.39 -0.10
C LYS A 247 19.22 7.18 -0.82
N ASN A 248 19.90 6.55 -1.76
CA ASN A 248 21.02 7.17 -2.51
C ASN A 248 20.55 8.12 -3.63
N ASN A 249 19.27 8.11 -3.99
CA ASN A 249 18.69 8.94 -5.05
C ASN A 249 17.68 9.97 -4.50
N GLY A 250 18.04 10.66 -3.43
CA GLY A 250 17.26 11.74 -2.83
C GLY A 250 16.38 11.30 -1.67
N GLY A 251 16.38 10.02 -1.31
CA GLY A 251 15.62 9.47 -0.17
C GLY A 251 14.13 9.33 -0.43
N PHE A 252 13.42 8.99 0.65
CA PHE A 252 11.96 8.76 0.56
C PHE A 252 11.19 10.05 0.29
N ASP A 253 11.62 11.20 0.80
CA ASP A 253 10.92 12.48 0.57
C ASP A 253 10.91 12.86 -0.92
N ALA A 254 12.01 12.63 -1.64
CA ALA A 254 12.08 12.85 -3.09
C ALA A 254 11.15 11.88 -3.85
N LEU A 255 11.11 10.60 -3.43
CA LEU A 255 10.19 9.61 -3.99
C LEU A 255 8.73 10.00 -3.77
N TYR A 256 8.38 10.45 -2.56
CA TYR A 256 7.02 10.90 -2.21
C TYR A 256 6.62 12.12 -3.03
N ALA A 257 7.49 13.12 -3.12
CA ALA A 257 7.23 14.33 -3.91
C ALA A 257 7.01 14.01 -5.39
N LYS A 258 7.86 13.15 -5.98
CA LYS A 258 7.72 12.73 -7.39
C LYS A 258 6.42 11.93 -7.61
N THR A 259 6.06 11.04 -6.68
CA THR A 259 4.82 10.26 -6.76
C THR A 259 3.58 11.14 -6.65
N ALA A 260 3.55 12.07 -5.70
CA ALA A 260 2.45 13.02 -5.52
C ALA A 260 2.27 13.93 -6.74
N LEU A 261 3.38 14.44 -7.31
CA LEU A 261 3.36 15.28 -8.50
C LEU A 261 2.80 14.51 -9.71
N ARG A 262 3.25 13.27 -9.93
CA ARG A 262 2.76 12.39 -11.00
C ARG A 262 1.26 12.08 -10.83
N ALA A 263 0.83 11.78 -9.62
CA ALA A 263 -0.56 11.51 -9.32
C ALA A 263 -1.45 12.73 -9.60
N ARG A 264 -1.01 13.93 -9.19
CA ARG A 264 -1.70 15.19 -9.48
C ARG A 264 -1.79 15.44 -10.99
N ALA A 265 -0.63 15.37 -11.69
CA ALA A 265 -0.58 15.58 -13.15
C ALA A 265 -1.50 14.61 -13.92
N THR A 266 -1.57 13.35 -13.49
CA THR A 266 -2.47 12.37 -14.11
C THR A 266 -3.94 12.69 -13.82
N ARG A 267 -4.31 13.12 -12.61
CA ARG A 267 -5.68 13.54 -12.29
C ARG A 267 -6.09 14.76 -13.10
N ASP A 268 -5.22 15.78 -13.18
CA ASP A 268 -5.46 16.98 -13.98
C ASP A 268 -5.66 16.63 -15.46
N ALA A 269 -4.85 15.71 -15.99
CA ALA A 269 -5.00 15.22 -17.36
C ALA A 269 -6.35 14.52 -17.59
N MET A 270 -6.79 13.67 -16.67
CA MET A 270 -8.08 12.98 -16.80
C MET A 270 -9.24 13.96 -16.70
N GLN A 271 -9.18 14.92 -15.79
CA GLN A 271 -10.21 15.97 -15.67
C GLN A 271 -10.26 16.88 -16.91
N ALA A 272 -9.11 17.20 -17.53
CA ALA A 272 -9.04 18.00 -18.74
C ALA A 272 -9.75 17.35 -19.94
N ILE A 273 -9.90 16.04 -19.95
CA ILE A 273 -10.65 15.30 -20.98
C ILE A 273 -12.06 14.88 -20.51
N GLY A 274 -12.55 15.47 -19.41
CA GLY A 274 -13.91 15.27 -18.91
C GLY A 274 -14.13 13.99 -18.11
N CYS A 275 -13.06 13.32 -17.65
CA CYS A 275 -13.19 12.14 -16.82
C CYS A 275 -13.44 12.50 -15.35
N GLU A 276 -14.27 11.72 -14.68
CA GLU A 276 -14.55 11.81 -13.24
C GLU A 276 -13.51 11.01 -12.43
N ILE A 277 -12.94 11.64 -11.40
CA ILE A 277 -12.09 10.94 -10.42
C ILE A 277 -12.99 10.25 -9.38
N TYR A 278 -12.92 8.93 -9.31
CA TYR A 278 -13.85 8.10 -8.54
C TYR A 278 -13.84 8.34 -7.03
N PRO A 279 -12.69 8.33 -6.31
CA PRO A 279 -12.69 8.51 -4.86
C PRO A 279 -12.78 9.99 -4.48
N ALA A 280 -13.59 10.29 -3.46
CA ALA A 280 -13.72 11.65 -2.90
C ALA A 280 -12.41 12.17 -2.29
N ASN A 281 -11.55 11.27 -1.79
CA ASN A 281 -10.20 11.57 -1.33
C ASN A 281 -9.20 10.64 -2.03
N PRO A 282 -8.65 11.02 -3.19
CA PRO A 282 -7.79 10.16 -3.99
C PRO A 282 -6.41 9.96 -3.37
N ALA A 283 -6.00 8.70 -3.22
CA ALA A 283 -4.65 8.33 -2.82
C ALA A 283 -3.61 8.65 -3.92
N ASN A 284 -2.38 8.93 -3.52
CA ASN A 284 -1.28 9.16 -4.49
C ASN A 284 -0.75 7.87 -5.13
N ALA A 285 -1.13 6.70 -4.62
CA ALA A 285 -0.72 5.41 -5.19
C ALA A 285 -1.23 5.18 -6.61
N MET A 286 -2.39 5.74 -6.94
CA MET A 286 -3.05 5.56 -8.22
C MET A 286 -4.06 6.68 -8.52
N THR A 287 -4.36 6.88 -9.80
CA THR A 287 -5.53 7.63 -10.25
C THR A 287 -6.62 6.64 -10.64
N THR A 288 -7.80 6.77 -10.04
CA THR A 288 -8.98 5.96 -10.35
C THR A 288 -10.01 6.82 -11.05
N VAL A 289 -10.38 6.41 -12.25
CA VAL A 289 -11.34 7.11 -13.11
C VAL A 289 -12.65 6.33 -13.19
N TYR A 290 -13.77 7.02 -13.00
CA TYR A 290 -15.10 6.46 -13.20
C TYR A 290 -15.52 6.64 -14.67
N THR A 291 -15.99 5.55 -15.29
CA THR A 291 -16.60 5.56 -16.62
C THR A 291 -17.25 4.20 -16.92
N GLU A 292 -18.42 4.22 -17.54
CA GLU A 292 -19.10 2.99 -18.00
C GLU A 292 -18.34 2.30 -19.14
N HIS A 293 -17.40 2.98 -19.80
CA HIS A 293 -16.55 2.46 -20.89
C HIS A 293 -15.19 1.95 -20.40
N ALA A 294 -15.01 1.73 -19.10
CA ALA A 294 -13.73 1.29 -18.53
C ALA A 294 -13.21 -0.04 -19.14
N PRO A 295 -14.03 -1.06 -19.41
CA PRO A 295 -13.57 -2.29 -20.06
C PRO A 295 -13.05 -2.08 -21.48
N GLU A 296 -13.75 -1.25 -22.28
CA GLU A 296 -13.44 -0.97 -23.69
C GLU A 296 -12.14 -0.15 -23.79
N ILE A 297 -12.03 0.92 -23.02
CA ILE A 297 -10.81 1.74 -22.92
C ILE A 297 -9.61 0.85 -22.56
N ARG A 298 -9.71 0.04 -21.52
CA ARG A 298 -8.63 -0.87 -21.11
C ARG A 298 -8.26 -1.89 -22.18
N LYS A 299 -9.24 -2.38 -22.93
CA LYS A 299 -9.01 -3.31 -24.04
C LYS A 299 -8.19 -2.63 -25.14
N ILE A 300 -8.57 -1.42 -25.58
CA ILE A 300 -7.85 -0.65 -26.59
C ILE A 300 -6.43 -0.34 -26.10
N LEU A 301 -6.27 0.16 -24.88
CA LEU A 301 -4.96 0.44 -24.29
C LEU A 301 -4.03 -0.78 -24.36
N LYS A 302 -4.53 -1.96 -23.97
CA LYS A 302 -3.74 -3.19 -23.99
C LYS A 302 -3.40 -3.64 -25.41
N THR A 303 -4.36 -3.66 -26.33
CA THR A 303 -4.20 -4.30 -27.64
C THR A 303 -3.54 -3.41 -28.67
N LYS A 304 -3.76 -2.07 -28.62
CA LYS A 304 -3.21 -1.13 -29.59
C LYS A 304 -2.02 -0.35 -29.06
N TYR A 305 -2.07 0.07 -27.80
CA TYR A 305 -1.07 1.00 -27.23
C TYR A 305 -0.07 0.34 -26.29
N ASN A 306 -0.17 -0.99 -26.08
CA ASN A 306 0.70 -1.77 -25.18
C ASN A 306 0.75 -1.20 -23.75
N VAL A 307 -0.37 -0.68 -23.24
CA VAL A 307 -0.55 -0.13 -21.90
C VAL A 307 -1.48 -1.01 -21.09
N ASN A 308 -0.97 -1.57 -19.98
CA ASN A 308 -1.76 -2.36 -19.06
C ASN A 308 -2.07 -1.55 -17.80
N ILE A 309 -3.34 -1.21 -17.61
CA ILE A 309 -3.91 -0.60 -16.41
C ILE A 309 -4.93 -1.55 -15.78
N ALA A 310 -5.26 -1.34 -14.50
CA ALA A 310 -6.20 -2.20 -13.79
C ALA A 310 -7.65 -1.73 -13.95
N GLY A 311 -8.60 -2.66 -13.85
CA GLY A 311 -10.03 -2.35 -13.66
C GLY A 311 -10.43 -2.34 -12.20
N GLY A 312 -11.72 -2.15 -11.94
CA GLY A 312 -12.32 -2.29 -10.61
C GLY A 312 -12.47 -3.74 -10.17
N GLN A 313 -13.10 -3.90 -9.02
CA GLN A 313 -13.44 -5.19 -8.41
C GLN A 313 -14.93 -5.20 -8.03
N ASP A 314 -15.52 -6.37 -7.87
CA ASP A 314 -16.90 -6.58 -7.45
C ASP A 314 -17.90 -5.65 -8.19
N HIS A 315 -18.70 -4.85 -7.51
CA HIS A 315 -19.73 -3.97 -8.12
C HIS A 315 -19.14 -2.83 -8.98
N ILE A 316 -17.90 -2.39 -8.71
CA ILE A 316 -17.22 -1.36 -9.53
C ILE A 316 -16.37 -1.95 -10.66
N LYS A 317 -16.39 -3.28 -10.88
CA LYS A 317 -15.52 -3.99 -11.82
C LYS A 317 -15.53 -3.44 -13.24
N LYS A 318 -16.70 -2.99 -13.71
CA LYS A 318 -16.89 -2.46 -15.06
C LYS A 318 -16.96 -0.93 -15.12
N LEU A 319 -16.98 -0.25 -13.96
CA LEU A 319 -17.25 1.17 -13.85
C LEU A 319 -16.00 2.02 -13.65
N ILE A 320 -14.84 1.42 -13.38
CA ILE A 320 -13.61 2.15 -13.16
C ILE A 320 -12.40 1.53 -13.85
N PHE A 321 -11.40 2.37 -14.11
CA PHE A 321 -10.03 1.91 -14.34
C PHE A 321 -9.05 2.66 -13.41
N ARG A 322 -7.89 2.04 -13.17
CA ARG A 322 -6.88 2.55 -12.23
C ARG A 322 -5.51 2.62 -12.90
N ILE A 323 -4.88 3.79 -12.82
CA ILE A 323 -3.55 4.09 -13.35
C ILE A 323 -2.57 4.14 -12.17
N ASN A 324 -1.55 3.29 -12.16
CA ASN A 324 -0.56 3.20 -11.09
C ASN A 324 0.43 4.37 -11.12
N HIS A 325 0.82 4.83 -9.91
CA HIS A 325 1.88 5.83 -9.71
C HIS A 325 3.02 5.31 -8.84
N MET A 326 2.88 4.09 -8.27
CA MET A 326 3.88 3.48 -7.39
C MET A 326 5.11 3.02 -8.16
N GLY A 327 6.26 3.14 -7.50
CA GLY A 327 7.53 2.66 -7.99
C GLY A 327 8.21 3.61 -8.98
N LEU A 328 9.16 3.08 -9.73
CA LEU A 328 9.92 3.83 -10.73
C LEU A 328 9.12 3.90 -12.04
N VAL A 329 8.00 4.62 -12.03
CA VAL A 329 7.29 4.99 -13.26
C VAL A 329 8.02 6.16 -13.91
N GLU A 330 8.46 5.99 -15.14
CA GLU A 330 9.15 7.04 -15.89
C GLU A 330 8.18 8.13 -16.36
N ASP A 331 8.68 9.36 -16.49
CA ASP A 331 7.83 10.50 -16.85
C ASP A 331 7.21 10.33 -18.26
N TYR A 332 7.92 9.68 -19.19
CA TYR A 332 7.38 9.36 -20.50
C TYR A 332 6.29 8.29 -20.45
N GLU A 333 6.36 7.33 -19.53
CA GLU A 333 5.32 6.32 -19.32
C GLU A 333 4.03 6.96 -18.81
N ALA A 334 4.17 7.84 -17.80
CA ALA A 334 3.05 8.58 -17.24
C ALA A 334 2.41 9.56 -18.27
N SER A 335 3.22 10.22 -19.09
CA SER A 335 2.75 11.06 -20.19
C SER A 335 2.06 10.23 -21.28
N TRP A 336 2.62 9.07 -21.62
CA TRP A 336 2.04 8.22 -22.66
C TRP A 336 0.69 7.65 -22.26
N VAL A 337 0.51 7.19 -21.02
CA VAL A 337 -0.77 6.59 -20.60
C VAL A 337 -1.93 7.56 -20.68
N VAL A 338 -1.75 8.83 -20.31
CA VAL A 338 -2.84 9.83 -20.40
C VAL A 338 -3.18 10.16 -21.85
N ASN A 339 -2.18 10.22 -22.72
CA ASN A 339 -2.35 10.41 -24.16
C ASN A 339 -3.08 9.21 -24.81
N ALA A 340 -2.68 7.98 -24.45
CA ALA A 340 -3.28 6.75 -24.95
C ALA A 340 -4.74 6.59 -24.51
N ILE A 341 -5.10 7.07 -23.30
CA ILE A 341 -6.50 7.08 -22.84
C ILE A 341 -7.33 8.03 -23.69
N GLU A 342 -6.85 9.24 -23.98
CA GLU A 342 -7.55 10.19 -24.85
C GLU A 342 -7.75 9.62 -26.27
N LEU A 343 -6.73 8.98 -26.86
CA LEU A 343 -6.84 8.26 -28.13
C LEU A 343 -7.87 7.12 -28.09
N ALA A 344 -7.92 6.36 -26.98
CA ALA A 344 -8.89 5.30 -26.83
C ALA A 344 -10.33 5.84 -26.71
N MET A 345 -10.52 7.02 -26.10
CA MET A 345 -11.81 7.68 -26.04
C MET A 345 -12.27 8.18 -27.44
N ASP A 346 -11.36 8.68 -28.26
CA ASP A 346 -11.63 9.06 -29.63
C ASP A 346 -12.06 7.87 -30.50
N GLU A 347 -11.35 6.74 -30.40
CA GLU A 347 -11.71 5.50 -31.09
C GLU A 347 -13.10 4.96 -30.70
N LEU A 348 -13.55 5.23 -29.50
CA LEU A 348 -14.88 4.86 -29.01
C LEU A 348 -15.95 5.90 -29.33
N GLY A 349 -15.57 7.01 -29.95
CA GLY A 349 -16.49 8.12 -30.27
C GLY A 349 -16.97 8.88 -29.01
N LEU A 350 -16.28 8.76 -27.90
CA LEU A 350 -16.65 9.41 -26.63
C LEU A 350 -16.21 10.88 -26.61
N ARG A 351 -15.04 11.16 -27.20
CA ARG A 351 -14.44 12.49 -27.27
C ARG A 351 -13.41 12.52 -28.40
N PRO A 352 -13.43 13.57 -29.29
CA PRO A 352 -12.36 13.71 -30.28
C PRO A 352 -11.01 13.99 -29.63
N PHE A 353 -9.96 13.39 -30.17
CA PHE A 353 -8.59 13.62 -29.74
C PHE A 353 -8.11 15.03 -30.13
N ASP A 354 -7.67 15.81 -29.15
CA ASP A 354 -7.07 17.14 -29.33
C ASP A 354 -5.78 17.39 -28.53
N GLY A 355 -5.30 16.34 -27.81
CA GLY A 355 -4.09 16.38 -27.01
C GLY A 355 -4.26 17.09 -25.66
N ALA A 356 -5.48 17.34 -25.20
CA ALA A 356 -5.76 18.05 -23.95
C ALA A 356 -5.23 17.32 -22.74
N ALA A 357 -5.32 15.98 -22.69
CA ALA A 357 -4.80 15.18 -21.57
C ALA A 357 -3.30 15.39 -21.40
N ASN A 358 -2.53 15.24 -22.49
CA ASN A 358 -1.09 15.38 -22.43
C ASN A 358 -0.65 16.83 -22.14
N LYS A 359 -1.38 17.81 -22.68
CA LYS A 359 -1.13 19.23 -22.38
C LYS A 359 -1.29 19.53 -20.90
N ALA A 360 -2.38 19.10 -20.27
CA ALA A 360 -2.64 19.29 -18.84
C ALA A 360 -1.60 18.55 -17.99
N PHE A 361 -1.29 17.30 -18.34
CA PHE A 361 -0.23 16.53 -17.67
C PHE A 361 1.10 17.27 -17.69
N ALA A 362 1.54 17.73 -18.85
CA ALA A 362 2.82 18.41 -19.03
C ALA A 362 2.88 19.76 -18.28
N GLN A 363 1.77 20.48 -18.22
CA GLN A 363 1.68 21.72 -17.43
C GLN A 363 1.93 21.47 -15.96
N THR A 364 1.25 20.49 -15.37
CA THR A 364 1.42 20.16 -13.95
C THR A 364 2.78 19.51 -13.66
N MET A 365 3.21 18.57 -14.52
CA MET A 365 4.42 17.78 -14.27
C MET A 365 5.72 18.58 -14.44
N PHE A 366 5.79 19.44 -15.45
CA PHE A 366 7.05 20.07 -15.89
C PHE A 366 7.11 21.58 -15.73
N LYS A 367 5.98 22.29 -15.69
CA LYS A 367 6.01 23.76 -15.58
C LYS A 367 5.80 24.27 -14.17
N GLY A 368 5.35 23.39 -13.26
CA GLY A 368 5.02 23.79 -11.89
C GLY A 368 3.79 24.71 -11.85
N ASN A 369 3.37 25.09 -10.67
CA ASN A 369 2.48 26.26 -10.51
C ASN A 369 3.39 27.48 -10.52
N GLU A 370 3.53 28.14 -11.68
CA GLU A 370 3.95 29.55 -11.71
C GLU A 370 2.89 30.42 -11.08
#